data_931ca525ec6c932eaf1f5c44caf35231
#
_entry.id   931ca525ec6c932eaf1f5c44caf35231
#
_cell.length_a   1.000
_cell.length_b   1.000
_cell.length_c   1.000
_cell.angle_alpha   90.00
_cell.angle_beta   90.00
_cell.angle_gamma   90.00
#
_symmetry.space_group_name_H-M   'P 1'
#
loop_
_entity.id
_entity.type
_entity.pdbx_description
1 polymer ?
#
loop_
_entity_poly.entity_id
_entity_poly.type
_entity_poly.pdbx_seq_one_letter_code
_entity_poly.pdbx_strand_id
1 'polypeptide(L)'
;GVIFGSDGLEGCEHAVFEILSNAIDEARAGFGRVITVTRFQDRSIQVEDQGRGCPVDWNEKEGRYNWELVFCEMYAGGKYDPTGENYEFSLGLNGLGSCATQYASRYMDVTVCRDGNEYKLHFQRGEIVGQMEVTPLARKKTGTTIRWLPDLEVFTDIDIPLDYYQDVMKRQAVVNAGVTFRLRSEVSPGRFETQDFLYENGIRDYLAELAGDDPITRPVCWEAERQGRDRADKPEYKVKLNIAWCFSNRVHLMEHYHNSSFLEHGGSPDKATRLAFVAALDKYLRENNKYTKGESKITFPDVQECLLLVSSNFSTQTSYENQTKKAITNKFIQDAMSEFLRQQLQVFFIENHDDAERMAAQVLINKRSRETAERTRINQK
;
A
#
# COMPACT_ATOMS: atom_id res chain seq x y z
N GLY A 1 22.21 2.74 2.76
CA GLY A 1 21.57 3.05 1.67
C GLY A 1 20.87 2.08 0.75
N VAL A 2 21.41 0.91 0.44
CA VAL A 2 20.80 0.00 -0.57
C VAL A 2 19.43 -0.52 -0.12
N ILE A 3 19.26 -0.85 1.16
CA ILE A 3 18.03 -1.45 1.68
C ILE A 3 16.97 -0.39 1.97
N PHE A 4 17.35 0.74 2.56
CA PHE A 4 16.41 1.79 2.94
C PHE A 4 16.28 2.91 1.91
N GLY A 5 17.01 2.84 0.81
CA GLY A 5 17.00 3.84 -0.24
C GLY A 5 17.89 5.06 0.01
N SER A 6 18.12 5.42 1.28
CA SER A 6 19.02 6.52 1.67
C SER A 6 19.45 6.34 3.12
N ASP A 7 20.44 7.15 3.54
CA ASP A 7 20.89 7.26 4.92
C ASP A 7 20.32 8.51 5.62
N GLY A 8 19.46 9.27 4.94
CA GLY A 8 18.78 10.44 5.49
C GLY A 8 17.44 10.09 6.14
N LEU A 9 16.62 11.13 6.35
CA LEU A 9 15.29 10.99 6.95
C LEU A 9 14.40 10.00 6.20
N GLU A 10 14.40 10.05 4.88
CA GLU A 10 13.62 9.13 4.04
C GLU A 10 14.02 7.68 4.27
N GLY A 11 15.30 7.39 4.42
CA GLY A 11 15.77 6.04 4.77
C GLY A 11 15.29 5.58 6.13
N CYS A 12 15.28 6.48 7.12
CA CYS A 12 14.76 6.21 8.45
C CYS A 12 13.25 5.92 8.41
N GLU A 13 12.49 6.71 7.65
CA GLU A 13 11.07 6.50 7.43
C GLU A 13 10.79 5.15 6.78
N HIS A 14 11.60 4.77 5.81
CA HIS A 14 11.49 3.46 5.16
C HIS A 14 11.76 2.30 6.13
N ALA A 15 12.71 2.46 7.04
CA ALA A 15 13.00 1.46 8.07
C ALA A 15 11.82 1.27 9.03
N VAL A 16 11.14 2.35 9.42
CA VAL A 16 9.89 2.28 10.20
C VAL A 16 8.82 1.50 9.44
N PHE A 17 8.69 1.75 8.16
CA PHE A 17 7.71 1.04 7.33
C PHE A 17 8.01 -0.46 7.25
N GLU A 18 9.28 -0.87 7.27
CA GLU A 18 9.65 -2.29 7.31
C GLU A 18 9.16 -2.97 8.59
N ILE A 19 9.19 -2.27 9.74
CA ILE A 19 8.63 -2.81 10.98
C ILE A 19 7.10 -2.90 10.88
N LEU A 20 6.48 -1.84 10.37
CA LEU A 20 5.02 -1.78 10.20
C LEU A 20 4.52 -2.85 9.23
N SER A 21 5.25 -3.13 8.16
CA SER A 21 4.84 -4.09 7.13
C SER A 21 4.67 -5.51 7.67
N ASN A 22 5.46 -5.91 8.65
CA ASN A 22 5.31 -7.22 9.29
C ASN A 22 3.99 -7.34 10.04
N ALA A 23 3.59 -6.28 10.75
CA ALA A 23 2.30 -6.20 11.42
C ALA A 23 1.14 -6.22 10.43
N ILE A 24 1.28 -5.51 9.31
CA ILE A 24 0.28 -5.47 8.25
C ILE A 24 0.11 -6.86 7.62
N ASP A 25 1.20 -7.56 7.34
CA ASP A 25 1.15 -8.92 6.76
C ASP A 25 0.39 -9.89 7.68
N GLU A 26 0.58 -9.80 8.99
CA GLU A 26 -0.18 -10.60 9.96
C GLU A 26 -1.68 -10.28 9.91
N ALA A 27 -2.05 -9.01 9.89
CA ALA A 27 -3.46 -8.60 9.79
C ALA A 27 -4.09 -9.05 8.47
N ARG A 28 -3.36 -8.96 7.35
CA ARG A 28 -3.83 -9.42 6.04
C ARG A 28 -4.03 -10.94 6.00
N ALA A 29 -3.22 -11.68 6.73
CA ALA A 29 -3.37 -13.12 6.86
C ALA A 29 -4.56 -13.51 7.76
N GLY A 30 -5.25 -12.53 8.36
CA GLY A 30 -6.42 -12.74 9.21
C GLY A 30 -6.11 -12.81 10.69
N PHE A 31 -4.89 -12.48 11.09
CA PHE A 31 -4.45 -12.56 12.48
C PHE A 31 -4.35 -11.17 13.12
N GLY A 32 -5.38 -10.80 13.85
CA GLY A 32 -5.49 -9.50 14.50
C GLY A 32 -6.16 -8.47 13.61
N ARG A 33 -6.70 -7.41 14.24
CA ARG A 33 -7.44 -6.34 13.54
C ARG A 33 -7.02 -4.95 13.97
N VAL A 34 -6.11 -4.84 14.94
CA VAL A 34 -5.65 -3.55 15.45
C VAL A 34 -4.13 -3.54 15.41
N ILE A 35 -3.58 -2.53 14.74
CA ILE A 35 -2.14 -2.26 14.73
C ILE A 35 -1.95 -0.92 15.40
N THR A 36 -1.15 -0.88 16.48
CA THR A 36 -0.88 0.34 17.23
C THR A 36 0.55 0.78 16.99
N VAL A 37 0.71 2.02 16.55
CA VAL A 37 2.02 2.67 16.40
C VAL A 37 2.11 3.77 17.44
N THR A 38 3.13 3.73 18.29
CA THR A 38 3.39 4.76 19.29
C THR A 38 4.65 5.53 18.95
N ARG A 39 4.52 6.85 18.86
CA ARG A 39 5.63 7.77 18.61
C ARG A 39 6.02 8.42 19.93
N PHE A 40 7.23 8.15 20.40
CA PHE A 40 7.73 8.68 21.67
C PHE A 40 8.55 9.95 21.47
N GLN A 41 8.63 10.79 22.50
CA GLN A 41 9.41 12.04 22.45
C GLN A 41 10.91 11.80 22.32
N ASP A 42 11.42 10.63 22.76
CA ASP A 42 12.82 10.27 22.60
C ASP A 42 13.17 9.86 21.16
N ARG A 43 12.20 9.97 20.21
CA ARG A 43 12.30 9.59 18.81
C ARG A 43 12.28 8.10 18.55
N SER A 44 12.04 7.28 19.57
CA SER A 44 11.72 5.86 19.35
C SER A 44 10.28 5.72 18.88
N ILE A 45 10.03 4.62 18.15
CA ILE A 45 8.69 4.22 17.76
C ILE A 45 8.41 2.81 18.24
N GLN A 46 7.16 2.51 18.48
CA GLN A 46 6.72 1.17 18.84
C GLN A 46 5.60 0.73 17.94
N VAL A 47 5.72 -0.47 17.37
CA VAL A 47 4.67 -1.09 16.57
C VAL A 47 4.19 -2.33 17.32
N GLU A 48 2.89 -2.39 17.58
CA GLU A 48 2.24 -3.49 18.28
C GLU A 48 1.14 -4.07 17.41
N ASP A 49 1.20 -5.38 17.16
CA ASP A 49 0.16 -6.11 16.46
C ASP A 49 -0.47 -7.16 17.36
N GLN A 50 -1.58 -7.72 16.89
CA GLN A 50 -2.32 -8.79 17.55
C GLN A 50 -2.26 -10.08 16.71
N GLY A 51 -1.16 -10.24 15.96
CA GLY A 51 -0.93 -11.40 15.12
C GLY A 51 -0.57 -12.65 15.91
N ARG A 52 -0.02 -13.64 15.21
CA ARG A 52 0.35 -14.94 15.82
C ARG A 52 1.54 -14.84 16.77
N GLY A 53 2.29 -13.78 16.69
CA GLY A 53 3.56 -13.61 17.37
C GLY A 53 4.72 -14.05 16.48
N CYS A 54 5.74 -13.19 16.37
CA CYS A 54 6.94 -13.48 15.60
C CYS A 54 7.64 -14.73 16.17
N PRO A 55 8.09 -15.69 15.34
CA PRO A 55 8.86 -16.84 15.85
C PRO A 55 10.15 -16.39 16.48
N VAL A 56 10.37 -16.78 17.73
CA VAL A 56 11.59 -16.45 18.51
C VAL A 56 12.15 -17.65 19.25
N ASP A 57 11.41 -18.74 19.34
CA ASP A 57 11.74 -19.95 20.07
C ASP A 57 12.81 -20.80 19.37
N TRP A 58 13.17 -21.90 19.99
CA TRP A 58 14.18 -22.81 19.47
C TRP A 58 13.72 -23.48 18.17
N ASN A 59 14.59 -23.53 17.20
CA ASN A 59 14.36 -24.17 15.90
C ASN A 59 15.21 -25.45 15.83
N GLU A 60 14.58 -26.61 15.98
CA GLU A 60 15.24 -27.92 15.97
C GLU A 60 15.95 -28.20 14.65
N LYS A 61 15.32 -27.83 13.53
CA LYS A 61 15.87 -28.08 12.19
C LYS A 61 17.15 -27.30 11.95
N GLU A 62 17.20 -26.04 12.39
CA GLU A 62 18.34 -25.16 12.18
C GLU A 62 19.36 -25.21 13.33
N GLY A 63 18.99 -25.84 14.47
CA GLY A 63 19.85 -25.94 15.62
C GLY A 63 20.16 -24.62 16.32
N ARG A 64 19.26 -23.66 16.23
CA ARG A 64 19.37 -22.33 16.86
C ARG A 64 18.00 -21.70 17.06
N TYR A 65 17.97 -20.55 17.74
CA TYR A 65 16.74 -19.82 18.00
C TYR A 65 16.20 -19.12 16.74
N ASN A 66 14.88 -19.11 16.60
CA ASN A 66 14.21 -18.39 15.52
C ASN A 66 14.49 -16.87 15.55
N TRP A 67 14.68 -16.27 16.76
CA TRP A 67 15.02 -14.85 16.83
C TRP A 67 16.35 -14.53 16.12
N GLU A 68 17.30 -15.45 16.13
CA GLU A 68 18.55 -15.26 15.37
C GLU A 68 18.31 -15.20 13.88
N LEU A 69 17.39 -16.04 13.39
CA LEU A 69 17.02 -16.08 11.97
C LEU A 69 16.25 -14.82 11.56
N VAL A 70 15.33 -14.36 12.39
CA VAL A 70 14.48 -13.20 12.09
C VAL A 70 15.26 -11.89 12.13
N PHE A 71 16.06 -11.69 13.20
CA PHE A 71 16.67 -10.38 13.47
C PHE A 71 18.14 -10.29 13.15
N CYS A 72 18.82 -11.40 12.93
CA CYS A 72 20.28 -11.43 12.77
C CYS A 72 20.75 -12.04 11.45
N GLU A 73 19.89 -12.73 10.69
CA GLU A 73 20.25 -13.36 9.44
C GLU A 73 19.41 -12.80 8.28
N MET A 74 20.09 -12.32 7.23
CA MET A 74 19.43 -11.83 6.03
C MET A 74 18.90 -13.01 5.19
N TYR A 75 17.72 -12.82 4.58
CA TYR A 75 17.07 -13.82 3.69
C TYR A 75 16.72 -15.13 4.38
N ALA A 76 16.46 -15.11 5.68
CA ALA A 76 16.18 -16.31 6.46
C ALA A 76 14.68 -16.68 6.54
N GLY A 77 13.80 -15.96 5.83
CA GLY A 77 12.34 -16.10 5.97
C GLY A 77 11.82 -17.53 5.82
N GLY A 78 12.33 -18.30 4.85
CA GLY A 78 11.92 -19.69 4.63
C GLY A 78 12.33 -20.65 5.73
N LYS A 79 13.24 -20.25 6.61
CA LYS A 79 13.74 -21.11 7.70
C LYS A 79 12.87 -21.03 8.96
N TYR A 80 12.16 -19.92 9.19
CA TYR A 80 11.29 -19.75 10.34
C TYR A 80 9.79 -19.71 10.01
N ASP A 81 9.45 -19.58 8.73
CA ASP A 81 8.08 -19.70 8.22
C ASP A 81 8.03 -20.79 7.15
N PRO A 82 7.98 -22.08 7.56
CA PRO A 82 8.08 -23.21 6.63
C PRO A 82 6.86 -23.36 5.73
N THR A 83 5.71 -22.78 6.09
CA THR A 83 4.49 -22.94 5.30
C THR A 83 4.39 -21.92 4.16
N GLY A 84 4.84 -20.68 4.36
CA GLY A 84 4.81 -19.62 3.35
C GLY A 84 3.46 -19.34 2.71
N GLU A 85 2.48 -20.20 2.94
CA GLU A 85 1.17 -20.21 2.28
C GLU A 85 0.32 -18.98 2.64
N ASN A 86 0.50 -18.48 3.86
CA ASN A 86 -0.28 -17.35 4.36
C ASN A 86 0.22 -15.99 3.87
N TYR A 87 1.36 -15.97 3.16
CA TYR A 87 2.01 -14.73 2.71
C TYR A 87 2.15 -14.67 1.20
N GLU A 88 1.20 -15.27 0.44
CA GLU A 88 1.20 -15.26 -1.03
C GLU A 88 1.29 -13.84 -1.59
N PHE A 89 0.68 -12.86 -0.92
CA PHE A 89 0.69 -11.45 -1.31
C PHE A 89 1.35 -10.58 -0.24
N SER A 90 2.52 -10.98 0.23
CA SER A 90 3.23 -10.31 1.32
C SER A 90 3.69 -8.90 0.94
N LEU A 91 3.54 -7.97 1.88
CA LEU A 91 4.07 -6.60 1.77
C LEU A 91 5.56 -6.56 2.12
N GLY A 92 5.99 -7.35 3.12
CA GLY A 92 7.38 -7.40 3.58
C GLY A 92 8.29 -8.21 2.67
N LEU A 93 9.56 -7.86 2.63
CA LEU A 93 10.61 -8.64 1.97
C LEU A 93 11.10 -9.73 2.94
N ASN A 94 11.17 -10.98 2.47
CA ASN A 94 11.45 -12.19 3.25
C ASN A 94 12.66 -12.06 4.21
N GLY A 95 12.42 -11.61 5.46
CA GLY A 95 13.42 -11.54 6.51
C GLY A 95 14.49 -10.45 6.38
N LEU A 96 14.49 -9.70 5.28
CA LEU A 96 15.51 -8.68 5.03
C LEU A 96 15.29 -7.44 5.88
N GLY A 97 14.03 -6.96 5.96
CA GLY A 97 13.70 -5.72 6.66
C GLY A 97 13.95 -5.78 8.16
N SER A 98 13.54 -6.86 8.83
CA SER A 98 13.72 -7.03 10.28
C SER A 98 15.19 -7.08 10.67
N CYS A 99 15.99 -7.80 9.91
CA CYS A 99 17.44 -7.90 10.15
C CYS A 99 18.12 -6.54 9.96
N ALA A 100 17.86 -5.88 8.81
CA ALA A 100 18.47 -4.59 8.51
C ALA A 100 18.06 -3.51 9.51
N THR A 101 16.79 -3.49 9.91
CA THR A 101 16.29 -2.52 10.89
C THR A 101 16.93 -2.72 12.26
N GLN A 102 17.10 -3.97 12.69
CA GLN A 102 17.78 -4.29 13.93
C GLN A 102 19.23 -3.79 13.94
N TYR A 103 19.97 -4.01 12.85
CA TYR A 103 21.34 -3.51 12.72
C TYR A 103 21.42 -1.98 12.66
N ALA A 104 20.37 -1.31 12.20
CA ALA A 104 20.30 0.15 12.10
C ALA A 104 19.74 0.79 13.38
N SER A 105 19.63 0.06 14.47
CA SER A 105 19.07 0.54 15.73
C SER A 105 20.14 0.93 16.74
N ARG A 106 19.87 2.00 17.49
CA ARG A 106 20.58 2.26 18.75
C ARG A 106 20.15 1.23 19.79
N TYR A 107 18.84 0.97 19.86
CA TYR A 107 18.29 -0.19 20.55
C TYR A 107 17.02 -0.68 19.85
N MET A 108 16.72 -1.95 20.06
CA MET A 108 15.45 -2.55 19.66
C MET A 108 14.99 -3.49 20.77
N ASP A 109 13.78 -3.25 21.28
CA ASP A 109 13.11 -4.12 22.23
C ASP A 109 12.03 -4.91 21.51
N VAL A 110 12.07 -6.23 21.62
CA VAL A 110 11.09 -7.12 21.01
C VAL A 110 10.35 -7.87 22.13
N THR A 111 9.03 -7.78 22.12
CA THR A 111 8.16 -8.54 23.00
C THR A 111 7.22 -9.37 22.14
N VAL A 112 7.22 -10.68 22.33
CA VAL A 112 6.38 -11.61 21.58
C VAL A 112 5.54 -12.42 22.56
N CYS A 113 4.23 -12.44 22.32
CA CYS A 113 3.30 -13.31 23.02
C CYS A 113 2.85 -14.42 22.06
N ARG A 114 3.17 -15.67 22.39
CA ARG A 114 2.75 -16.85 21.63
C ARG A 114 2.89 -18.10 22.47
N ASP A 115 2.09 -19.11 22.17
CA ASP A 115 2.16 -20.43 22.81
C ASP A 115 2.09 -20.37 24.36
N GLY A 116 1.33 -19.39 24.89
CA GLY A 116 1.16 -19.23 26.33
C GLY A 116 2.34 -18.57 27.05
N ASN A 117 3.31 -18.04 26.32
CA ASN A 117 4.49 -17.40 26.87
C ASN A 117 4.68 -15.97 26.34
N GLU A 118 5.33 -15.14 27.14
CA GLU A 118 5.86 -13.84 26.73
C GLU A 118 7.37 -13.94 26.62
N TYR A 119 7.88 -13.61 25.43
CA TYR A 119 9.32 -13.61 25.13
C TYR A 119 9.80 -12.18 25.01
N LYS A 120 10.90 -11.84 25.66
CA LYS A 120 11.52 -10.50 25.58
C LYS A 120 12.96 -10.59 25.15
N LEU A 121 13.30 -9.74 24.16
CA LEU A 121 14.64 -9.60 23.60
C LEU A 121 15.02 -8.13 23.57
N HIS A 122 16.29 -7.84 23.85
CA HIS A 122 16.85 -6.50 23.75
C HIS A 122 18.10 -6.52 22.88
N PHE A 123 18.13 -5.67 21.87
CA PHE A 123 19.26 -5.50 20.97
C PHE A 123 19.81 -4.10 21.08
N GLN A 124 21.13 -3.94 20.92
CA GLN A 124 21.79 -2.66 20.79
C GLN A 124 22.78 -2.74 19.63
N ARG A 125 22.59 -1.85 18.64
CA ARG A 125 23.49 -1.70 17.49
C ARG A 125 23.86 -3.01 16.79
N GLY A 126 22.87 -3.87 16.59
CA GLY A 126 23.05 -5.12 15.87
C GLY A 126 23.33 -6.34 16.75
N GLU A 127 23.50 -6.16 18.05
CA GLU A 127 23.87 -7.26 18.95
C GLU A 127 22.83 -7.46 20.05
N ILE A 128 22.56 -8.71 20.39
CA ILE A 128 21.71 -9.03 21.53
C ILE A 128 22.42 -8.62 22.83
N VAL A 129 21.64 -8.03 23.74
CA VAL A 129 22.11 -7.68 25.09
C VAL A 129 21.39 -8.57 26.10
N GLY A 130 22.15 -9.36 26.87
CA GLY A 130 21.57 -10.33 27.76
C GLY A 130 21.03 -11.56 27.08
N GLN A 131 20.05 -12.20 27.67
CA GLN A 131 19.42 -13.41 27.18
C GLN A 131 17.94 -13.17 26.93
N MET A 132 17.34 -13.97 26.04
CA MET A 132 15.91 -13.97 25.87
C MET A 132 15.20 -14.36 27.15
N GLU A 133 14.31 -13.51 27.65
CA GLU A 133 13.49 -13.76 28.81
C GLU A 133 12.19 -14.41 28.41
N VAL A 134 11.79 -15.49 29.10
CA VAL A 134 10.54 -16.21 28.83
C VAL A 134 9.71 -16.22 30.09
N THR A 135 8.48 -15.73 30.03
CA THR A 135 7.55 -15.67 31.15
C THR A 135 6.21 -16.26 30.74
N PRO A 136 5.60 -17.15 31.53
CA PRO A 136 4.28 -17.66 31.23
C PRO A 136 3.23 -16.55 31.25
N LEU A 137 2.27 -16.62 30.33
CA LEU A 137 1.14 -15.69 30.25
C LEU A 137 -0.03 -16.20 31.08
N ALA A 138 -0.68 -15.30 31.83
CA ALA A 138 -1.91 -15.61 32.56
C ALA A 138 -3.12 -15.75 31.65
N ARG A 139 -3.08 -15.16 30.43
CA ARG A 139 -4.14 -15.21 29.44
C ARG A 139 -3.59 -15.71 28.12
N LYS A 140 -4.46 -16.33 27.30
CA LYS A 140 -4.12 -16.58 25.90
C LYS A 140 -4.09 -15.24 25.16
N LYS A 141 -2.90 -14.82 24.82
CA LYS A 141 -2.65 -13.59 24.07
C LYS A 141 -1.57 -13.88 23.06
N THR A 142 -1.75 -13.34 21.86
CA THR A 142 -0.71 -13.41 20.81
C THR A 142 -0.45 -12.02 20.27
N GLY A 143 0.74 -11.84 19.75
CA GLY A 143 1.13 -10.60 19.10
C GLY A 143 2.61 -10.31 19.23
N THR A 144 3.04 -9.31 18.48
CA THR A 144 4.43 -8.84 18.47
C THR A 144 4.44 -7.34 18.75
N THR A 145 5.34 -6.92 19.65
CA THR A 145 5.58 -5.51 19.94
C THR A 145 7.07 -5.24 19.73
N ILE A 146 7.37 -4.26 18.87
CA ILE A 146 8.76 -3.85 18.61
C ILE A 146 8.88 -2.37 18.91
N ARG A 147 9.75 -2.02 19.87
CA ARG A 147 10.16 -0.63 20.11
C ARG A 147 11.55 -0.43 19.56
N TRP A 148 11.70 0.56 18.71
CA TRP A 148 12.89 0.79 17.90
C TRP A 148 13.34 2.24 18.02
N LEU A 149 14.61 2.44 18.40
CA LEU A 149 15.25 3.76 18.32
C LEU A 149 16.27 3.72 17.19
N PRO A 150 16.09 4.51 16.12
CA PRO A 150 17.05 4.56 15.03
C PRO A 150 18.42 5.07 15.49
N ASP A 151 19.46 4.58 14.85
CA ASP A 151 20.83 4.93 15.17
C ASP A 151 21.29 6.12 14.32
N LEU A 152 21.69 7.21 14.98
CA LEU A 152 22.23 8.40 14.30
C LEU A 152 23.58 8.14 13.62
N GLU A 153 24.25 7.04 13.94
CA GLU A 153 25.45 6.62 13.21
C GLU A 153 25.10 6.00 11.85
N VAL A 154 23.84 5.56 11.67
CA VAL A 154 23.34 4.98 10.41
C VAL A 154 22.57 6.01 9.61
N PHE A 155 21.71 6.79 10.28
CA PHE A 155 20.85 7.79 9.65
C PHE A 155 21.31 9.19 10.04
N THR A 156 21.37 10.10 9.08
CA THR A 156 21.75 11.50 9.33
C THR A 156 20.65 12.29 10.03
N ASP A 157 19.41 11.86 9.91
CA ASP A 157 18.26 12.46 10.57
C ASP A 157 17.26 11.36 10.98
N ILE A 158 16.84 11.36 12.23
CA ILE A 158 15.88 10.40 12.80
C ILE A 158 14.60 11.07 13.27
N ASP A 159 14.44 12.36 13.02
CA ASP A 159 13.31 13.16 13.51
C ASP A 159 12.12 13.06 12.55
N ILE A 160 11.49 11.88 12.53
CA ILE A 160 10.35 11.60 11.65
C ILE A 160 9.14 12.43 12.11
N PRO A 161 8.56 13.27 11.24
CA PRO A 161 7.45 14.13 11.63
C PRO A 161 6.15 13.35 11.84
N LEU A 162 5.26 13.88 12.66
CA LEU A 162 3.97 13.28 12.96
C LEU A 162 3.13 13.04 11.69
N ASP A 163 3.15 13.98 10.75
CA ASP A 163 2.37 13.88 9.51
C ASP A 163 2.78 12.70 8.63
N TYR A 164 4.03 12.26 8.69
CA TYR A 164 4.44 11.03 8.02
C TYR A 164 3.66 9.82 8.54
N TYR A 165 3.56 9.69 9.87
CA TYR A 165 2.82 8.58 10.48
C TYR A 165 1.34 8.65 10.14
N GLN A 166 0.75 9.83 10.21
CA GLN A 166 -0.66 10.03 9.87
C GLN A 166 -0.95 9.61 8.43
N ASP A 167 -0.08 10.02 7.51
CA ASP A 167 -0.21 9.75 6.08
C ASP A 167 -0.09 8.25 5.78
N VAL A 168 0.96 7.62 6.29
CA VAL A 168 1.22 6.19 6.08
C VAL A 168 0.11 5.34 6.69
N MET A 169 -0.31 5.63 7.90
CA MET A 169 -1.33 4.83 8.57
C MET A 169 -2.71 4.99 7.93
N LYS A 170 -3.05 6.19 7.48
CA LYS A 170 -4.27 6.41 6.70
C LYS A 170 -4.24 5.61 5.40
N ARG A 171 -3.15 5.68 4.65
CA ARG A 171 -2.99 4.92 3.41
C ARG A 171 -3.10 3.42 3.62
N GLN A 172 -2.48 2.92 4.68
CA GLN A 172 -2.55 1.49 4.99
C GLN A 172 -3.94 1.06 5.44
N ALA A 173 -4.67 1.91 6.16
CA ALA A 173 -6.07 1.64 6.52
C ALA A 173 -6.96 1.54 5.27
N VAL A 174 -6.72 2.36 4.27
CA VAL A 174 -7.47 2.34 3.01
C VAL A 174 -7.34 1.01 2.29
N VAL A 175 -6.13 0.43 2.25
CA VAL A 175 -5.85 -0.79 1.47
C VAL A 175 -5.91 -2.07 2.30
N ASN A 176 -6.17 -1.97 3.60
CA ASN A 176 -6.36 -3.12 4.49
C ASN A 176 -7.73 -3.00 5.18
N ALA A 177 -8.78 -3.31 4.41
CA ALA A 177 -10.17 -3.15 4.85
C ALA A 177 -10.43 -3.81 6.21
N GLY A 178 -11.06 -3.08 7.12
CA GLY A 178 -11.45 -3.59 8.44
C GLY A 178 -10.32 -3.65 9.47
N VAL A 179 -9.11 -3.23 9.12
CA VAL A 179 -7.98 -3.16 10.07
C VAL A 179 -7.90 -1.74 10.64
N THR A 180 -7.89 -1.63 11.96
CA THR A 180 -7.71 -0.36 12.66
C THR A 180 -6.23 -0.06 12.82
N PHE A 181 -5.81 1.10 12.33
CA PHE A 181 -4.46 1.63 12.53
C PHE A 181 -4.53 2.73 13.57
N ARG A 182 -3.98 2.47 14.75
CA ARG A 182 -4.02 3.37 15.89
C ARG A 182 -2.68 4.07 16.07
N LEU A 183 -2.69 5.40 15.95
CA LEU A 183 -1.51 6.21 16.15
C LEU A 183 -1.58 6.87 17.52
N ARG A 184 -0.58 6.59 18.37
CA ARG A 184 -0.40 7.23 19.66
C ARG A 184 0.84 8.11 19.59
N SER A 185 0.71 9.38 19.93
CA SER A 185 1.83 10.31 19.92
C SER A 185 2.03 10.88 21.30
N GLU A 186 3.24 10.75 21.85
CA GLU A 186 3.60 11.31 23.15
C GLU A 186 3.80 12.82 23.02
N VAL A 187 2.88 13.59 23.62
CA VAL A 187 2.90 15.05 23.57
C VAL A 187 3.62 15.68 24.76
N SER A 188 3.66 14.97 25.89
CA SER A 188 4.46 15.28 27.07
C SER A 188 4.75 13.95 27.77
N PRO A 189 5.72 13.89 28.72
CA PRO A 189 6.09 12.62 29.36
C PRO A 189 4.88 11.86 29.91
N GLY A 190 4.67 10.65 29.37
CA GLY A 190 3.58 9.77 29.76
C GLY A 190 2.19 10.16 29.28
N ARG A 191 2.04 11.26 28.51
CA ARG A 191 0.76 11.73 27.96
C ARG A 191 0.70 11.52 26.46
N PHE A 192 -0.31 10.80 25.99
CA PHE A 192 -0.47 10.43 24.59
C PHE A 192 -1.76 10.98 24.00
N GLU A 193 -1.69 11.43 22.75
CA GLU A 193 -2.85 11.71 21.92
C GLU A 193 -3.01 10.53 20.96
N THR A 194 -4.26 10.07 20.79
CA THR A 194 -4.57 8.89 19.98
C THR A 194 -5.46 9.26 18.80
N GLN A 195 -5.13 8.73 17.62
CA GLN A 195 -5.90 8.90 16.40
C GLN A 195 -6.05 7.52 15.75
N ASP A 196 -7.30 7.15 15.40
CA ASP A 196 -7.59 5.89 14.72
C ASP A 196 -7.90 6.12 13.24
N PHE A 197 -7.37 5.23 12.39
CA PHE A 197 -7.69 5.19 10.96
C PHE A 197 -8.31 3.83 10.67
N LEU A 198 -9.53 3.84 10.13
CA LEU A 198 -10.26 2.61 9.82
C LEU A 198 -11.17 2.85 8.62
N TYR A 199 -11.06 1.99 7.63
CA TYR A 199 -11.97 1.92 6.49
C TYR A 199 -12.53 0.49 6.42
N GLU A 200 -13.74 0.30 6.91
CA GLU A 200 -14.35 -1.05 7.01
C GLU A 200 -14.41 -1.77 5.66
N ASN A 201 -14.71 -1.04 4.58
CA ASN A 201 -14.78 -1.57 3.23
C ASN A 201 -13.63 -1.07 2.34
N GLY A 202 -12.50 -0.70 2.95
CA GLY A 202 -11.29 -0.34 2.24
C GLY A 202 -11.45 0.79 1.23
N ILE A 203 -11.00 0.57 0.01
CA ILE A 203 -11.01 1.60 -1.04
C ILE A 203 -12.42 2.07 -1.41
N ARG A 204 -13.43 1.23 -1.23
CA ARG A 204 -14.83 1.61 -1.49
C ARG A 204 -15.25 2.76 -0.59
N ASP A 205 -15.00 2.64 0.72
CA ASP A 205 -15.37 3.68 1.69
C ASP A 205 -14.51 4.93 1.52
N TYR A 206 -13.23 4.75 1.22
CA TYR A 206 -12.33 5.86 0.98
C TYR A 206 -12.76 6.67 -0.25
N LEU A 207 -13.09 6.00 -1.34
CA LEU A 207 -13.55 6.69 -2.55
C LEU A 207 -14.86 7.44 -2.29
N ALA A 208 -15.80 6.83 -1.58
CA ALA A 208 -17.07 7.47 -1.23
C ALA A 208 -16.84 8.74 -0.38
N GLU A 209 -15.89 8.68 0.57
CA GLU A 209 -15.49 9.83 1.38
C GLU A 209 -14.95 10.96 0.49
N LEU A 210 -14.06 10.64 -0.45
CA LEU A 210 -13.48 11.62 -1.37
C LEU A 210 -14.52 12.21 -2.34
N ALA A 211 -15.45 11.40 -2.82
CA ALA A 211 -16.47 11.82 -3.78
C ALA A 211 -17.50 12.77 -3.16
N GLY A 212 -17.77 12.63 -1.87
CA GLY A 212 -18.78 13.44 -1.19
C GLY A 212 -20.19 13.15 -1.67
N ASP A 213 -21.08 14.16 -1.56
CA ASP A 213 -22.51 13.96 -1.71
C ASP A 213 -23.03 14.06 -3.14
N ASP A 214 -22.28 14.65 -4.07
CA ASP A 214 -22.78 14.96 -5.41
C ASP A 214 -21.76 14.71 -6.53
N PRO A 215 -21.33 13.45 -6.71
CA PRO A 215 -20.50 13.11 -7.86
C PRO A 215 -21.33 13.09 -9.16
N ILE A 216 -20.65 13.14 -10.30
CA ILE A 216 -21.30 13.00 -11.64
C ILE A 216 -21.90 11.60 -11.76
N THR A 217 -21.15 10.58 -11.32
CA THR A 217 -21.60 9.19 -11.27
C THR A 217 -21.43 8.64 -9.86
N ARG A 218 -22.24 7.66 -9.48
CA ARG A 218 -22.09 7.01 -8.18
C ARG A 218 -20.81 6.18 -8.15
N PRO A 219 -20.11 6.16 -7.01
CA PRO A 219 -18.94 5.28 -6.85
C PRO A 219 -19.29 3.82 -7.13
N VAL A 220 -18.43 3.16 -7.90
CA VAL A 220 -18.49 1.72 -8.15
C VAL A 220 -17.17 1.09 -7.72
N CYS A 221 -17.24 -0.19 -7.32
CA CYS A 221 -16.04 -0.95 -6.96
C CYS A 221 -16.08 -2.29 -7.69
N TRP A 222 -15.02 -2.57 -8.44
CA TRP A 222 -14.89 -3.78 -9.24
C TRP A 222 -13.73 -4.62 -8.76
N GLU A 223 -13.91 -5.92 -8.77
CA GLU A 223 -12.89 -6.89 -8.42
C GLU A 223 -12.76 -7.95 -9.50
N ALA A 224 -11.54 -8.42 -9.74
CA ALA A 224 -11.26 -9.51 -10.67
C ALA A 224 -9.97 -10.19 -10.30
N GLU A 225 -9.83 -11.44 -10.74
CA GLU A 225 -8.58 -12.19 -10.61
C GLU A 225 -8.18 -12.68 -12.00
N ARG A 226 -6.90 -12.57 -12.33
CA ARG A 226 -6.35 -12.99 -13.60
C ARG A 226 -5.05 -13.76 -13.37
N GLN A 227 -4.74 -14.64 -14.29
CA GLN A 227 -3.49 -15.40 -14.28
C GLN A 227 -2.80 -15.25 -15.63
N GLY A 228 -1.50 -15.04 -15.61
CA GLY A 228 -0.71 -14.86 -16.82
C GLY A 228 0.75 -14.61 -16.51
N ARG A 229 1.48 -14.13 -17.49
CA ARG A 229 2.93 -13.89 -17.39
C ARG A 229 3.33 -12.61 -18.10
N ASP A 230 4.44 -12.03 -17.68
CA ASP A 230 4.95 -10.80 -18.27
C ASP A 230 5.53 -11.03 -19.67
N ARG A 231 6.13 -12.19 -19.88
CA ARG A 231 6.70 -12.63 -21.16
C ARG A 231 6.63 -14.15 -21.28
N ALA A 232 6.74 -14.65 -22.49
CA ALA A 232 6.67 -16.09 -22.77
C ALA A 232 7.70 -16.93 -21.99
N ASP A 233 8.86 -16.34 -21.68
CA ASP A 233 9.97 -17.00 -20.96
C ASP A 233 9.90 -16.84 -19.44
N LYS A 234 8.86 -16.18 -18.91
CA LYS A 234 8.67 -15.94 -17.48
C LYS A 234 7.58 -16.86 -16.90
N PRO A 235 7.65 -17.16 -15.59
CA PRO A 235 6.62 -17.97 -14.96
C PRO A 235 5.28 -17.23 -14.88
N GLU A 236 4.19 -18.00 -14.89
CA GLU A 236 2.87 -17.47 -14.67
C GLU A 236 2.68 -17.05 -13.21
N TYR A 237 1.85 -16.04 -13.01
CA TYR A 237 1.46 -15.59 -11.68
C TYR A 237 0.04 -15.03 -11.69
N LYS A 238 -0.50 -14.85 -10.49
CA LYS A 238 -1.85 -14.31 -10.29
C LYS A 238 -1.80 -12.83 -9.96
N VAL A 239 -2.80 -12.09 -10.45
CA VAL A 239 -3.07 -10.73 -10.02
C VAL A 239 -4.53 -10.61 -9.60
N LYS A 240 -4.75 -10.00 -8.45
CA LYS A 240 -6.07 -9.59 -7.98
C LYS A 240 -6.21 -8.09 -8.22
N LEU A 241 -7.24 -7.72 -8.98
CA LEU A 241 -7.54 -6.33 -9.30
C LEU A 241 -8.68 -5.87 -8.41
N ASN A 242 -8.53 -4.71 -7.79
CA ASN A 242 -9.56 -4.09 -6.97
C ASN A 242 -9.55 -2.60 -7.28
N ILE A 243 -10.63 -2.09 -7.88
CA ILE A 243 -10.66 -0.74 -8.44
C ILE A 243 -11.98 -0.08 -8.04
N ALA A 244 -11.87 1.07 -7.37
CA ALA A 244 -13.02 1.91 -7.03
C ALA A 244 -12.89 3.22 -7.82
N TRP A 245 -14.01 3.69 -8.42
CA TRP A 245 -13.96 4.91 -9.21
C TRP A 245 -15.33 5.57 -9.32
N CYS A 246 -15.33 6.85 -9.63
CA CYS A 246 -16.48 7.61 -10.08
C CYS A 246 -16.00 8.81 -10.88
N PHE A 247 -16.94 9.51 -11.52
CA PHE A 247 -16.68 10.81 -12.12
C PHE A 247 -17.18 11.90 -11.18
N SER A 248 -16.39 12.97 -11.05
CA SER A 248 -16.68 14.11 -10.19
C SER A 248 -16.18 15.41 -10.82
N ASN A 249 -16.92 16.48 -10.63
CA ASN A 249 -16.50 17.85 -11.01
C ASN A 249 -15.72 18.54 -9.91
N ARG A 250 -15.74 18.02 -8.70
CA ARG A 250 -15.16 18.66 -7.52
C ARG A 250 -13.79 18.13 -7.16
N VAL A 251 -13.58 16.83 -7.33
CA VAL A 251 -12.35 16.15 -6.96
C VAL A 251 -11.91 15.25 -8.10
N HIS A 252 -10.68 15.40 -8.53
CA HIS A 252 -10.07 14.44 -9.44
C HIS A 252 -8.78 13.93 -8.81
N LEU A 253 -8.59 12.62 -8.82
CA LEU A 253 -7.47 11.97 -8.18
C LEU A 253 -7.32 10.57 -8.73
N MET A 254 -6.08 10.15 -8.95
CA MET A 254 -5.76 8.75 -9.21
C MET A 254 -4.70 8.31 -8.21
N GLU A 255 -5.06 7.31 -7.40
CA GLU A 255 -4.14 6.68 -6.47
C GLU A 255 -4.07 5.19 -6.75
N HIS A 256 -2.87 4.68 -6.90
CA HIS A 256 -2.63 3.27 -7.18
C HIS A 256 -1.79 2.65 -6.06
N TYR A 257 -2.24 1.48 -5.60
CA TYR A 257 -1.52 0.67 -4.61
C TYR A 257 -1.25 -0.70 -5.20
N HIS A 258 -0.10 -1.25 -4.88
CA HIS A 258 0.25 -2.62 -5.28
C HIS A 258 0.88 -3.35 -4.11
N ASN A 259 0.31 -4.51 -3.74
CA ASN A 259 0.70 -5.26 -2.53
C ASN A 259 0.78 -4.34 -1.30
N SER A 260 -0.21 -3.48 -1.14
CA SER A 260 -0.38 -2.46 -0.09
C SER A 260 0.64 -1.31 -0.11
N SER A 261 1.51 -1.24 -1.12
CA SER A 261 2.44 -0.11 -1.29
C SER A 261 1.82 0.96 -2.17
N PHE A 262 1.89 2.22 -1.72
CA PHE A 262 1.45 3.36 -2.52
C PHE A 262 2.46 3.63 -3.64
N LEU A 263 1.96 3.69 -4.88
CA LEU A 263 2.79 3.90 -6.06
C LEU A 263 2.81 5.39 -6.42
N GLU A 264 3.72 6.17 -5.83
CA GLU A 264 3.84 7.61 -6.12
C GLU A 264 4.05 7.91 -7.59
N HIS A 265 4.75 7.03 -8.28
CA HIS A 265 5.09 7.21 -9.70
C HIS A 265 4.28 6.31 -10.62
N GLY A 266 3.25 5.65 -10.10
CA GLY A 266 2.33 4.84 -10.89
C GLY A 266 2.97 3.61 -11.52
N GLY A 267 3.15 3.62 -12.83
CA GLY A 267 3.64 2.47 -13.60
C GLY A 267 2.50 1.69 -14.23
N SER A 268 2.51 0.36 -14.13
CA SER A 268 1.53 -0.51 -14.80
C SER A 268 0.07 -0.16 -14.53
N PRO A 269 -0.38 0.06 -13.27
CA PRO A 269 -1.78 0.42 -13.03
C PRO A 269 -2.18 1.78 -13.60
N ASP A 270 -1.28 2.76 -13.55
CA ASP A 270 -1.53 4.09 -14.08
C ASP A 270 -1.69 4.04 -15.60
N LYS A 271 -0.77 3.36 -16.28
CA LYS A 271 -0.82 3.18 -17.73
C LYS A 271 -2.09 2.43 -18.15
N ALA A 272 -2.45 1.38 -17.43
CA ALA A 272 -3.65 0.61 -17.69
C ALA A 272 -4.92 1.47 -17.59
N THR A 273 -5.01 2.30 -16.55
CA THR A 273 -6.16 3.19 -16.34
C THR A 273 -6.28 4.20 -17.46
N ARG A 274 -5.18 4.85 -17.85
CA ARG A 274 -5.15 5.83 -18.93
C ARG A 274 -5.62 5.23 -20.25
N LEU A 275 -5.07 4.08 -20.62
CA LEU A 275 -5.41 3.40 -21.85
C LEU A 275 -6.88 2.96 -21.89
N ALA A 276 -7.35 2.35 -20.82
CA ALA A 276 -8.68 1.77 -20.77
C ALA A 276 -9.79 2.83 -20.83
N PHE A 277 -9.68 3.89 -20.01
CA PHE A 277 -10.71 4.93 -19.97
C PHE A 277 -10.80 5.71 -21.27
N VAL A 278 -9.66 6.05 -21.86
CA VAL A 278 -9.66 6.73 -23.19
C VAL A 278 -10.26 5.85 -24.26
N ALA A 279 -9.84 4.57 -24.33
CA ALA A 279 -10.34 3.65 -25.36
C ALA A 279 -11.85 3.42 -25.23
N ALA A 280 -12.33 3.16 -24.02
CA ALA A 280 -13.76 2.89 -23.80
C ALA A 280 -14.64 4.12 -24.07
N LEU A 281 -14.23 5.28 -23.58
CA LEU A 281 -14.97 6.52 -23.78
C LEU A 281 -14.93 6.99 -25.25
N ASP A 282 -13.78 6.88 -25.91
CA ASP A 282 -13.68 7.21 -27.33
C ASP A 282 -14.61 6.33 -28.17
N LYS A 283 -14.63 5.02 -27.89
CA LYS A 283 -15.55 4.10 -28.58
C LYS A 283 -17.01 4.49 -28.36
N TYR A 284 -17.39 4.81 -27.12
CA TYR A 284 -18.74 5.25 -26.80
C TYR A 284 -19.10 6.55 -27.53
N LEU A 285 -18.20 7.51 -27.55
CA LEU A 285 -18.42 8.80 -28.21
C LEU A 285 -18.60 8.63 -29.73
N ARG A 286 -17.80 7.77 -30.35
CA ARG A 286 -17.92 7.48 -31.78
C ARG A 286 -19.21 6.73 -32.12
N GLU A 287 -19.53 5.68 -31.39
CA GLU A 287 -20.72 4.84 -31.65
C GLU A 287 -22.03 5.59 -31.39
N ASN A 288 -22.03 6.61 -30.56
CA ASN A 288 -23.19 7.41 -30.22
C ASN A 288 -23.19 8.79 -30.92
N ASN A 289 -22.31 8.97 -31.91
CA ASN A 289 -22.24 10.20 -32.73
C ASN A 289 -22.11 11.48 -31.91
N LYS A 290 -21.29 11.43 -30.84
CA LYS A 290 -21.10 12.57 -29.94
C LYS A 290 -20.02 13.55 -30.42
N TYR A 291 -19.10 13.10 -31.26
CA TYR A 291 -18.12 13.99 -31.89
C TYR A 291 -18.75 14.80 -33.03
N THR A 292 -18.31 16.04 -33.21
CA THR A 292 -18.63 16.81 -34.38
C THR A 292 -17.77 16.33 -35.56
N LYS A 293 -18.20 16.65 -36.78
CA LYS A 293 -17.49 16.25 -38.01
C LYS A 293 -16.04 16.77 -37.97
N GLY A 294 -15.08 15.84 -38.14
CA GLY A 294 -13.68 16.20 -38.19
C GLY A 294 -13.04 16.48 -36.83
N GLU A 295 -13.80 16.32 -35.75
CA GLU A 295 -13.30 16.51 -34.41
C GLU A 295 -12.28 15.41 -34.04
N SER A 296 -11.13 15.79 -33.46
CA SER A 296 -10.15 14.85 -32.95
C SER A 296 -10.70 14.09 -31.77
N LYS A 297 -10.15 12.89 -31.52
CA LYS A 297 -10.57 12.09 -30.38
C LYS A 297 -10.12 12.69 -29.06
N ILE A 298 -10.75 12.28 -27.95
CA ILE A 298 -10.35 12.64 -26.59
C ILE A 298 -8.97 12.10 -26.26
N THR A 299 -8.32 12.74 -25.32
CA THR A 299 -7.05 12.29 -24.72
C THR A 299 -7.22 12.13 -23.22
N PHE A 300 -6.26 11.53 -22.55
CA PHE A 300 -6.38 11.27 -21.11
C PHE A 300 -6.57 12.55 -20.27
N PRO A 301 -5.91 13.70 -20.54
CA PRO A 301 -6.20 14.92 -19.78
C PRO A 301 -7.67 15.30 -19.73
N ASP A 302 -8.45 14.99 -20.76
CA ASP A 302 -9.89 15.27 -20.80
C ASP A 302 -10.66 14.42 -19.80
N VAL A 303 -10.21 13.18 -19.58
CA VAL A 303 -10.77 12.26 -18.59
C VAL A 303 -10.25 12.58 -17.19
N GLN A 304 -8.98 12.90 -17.08
CA GLN A 304 -8.28 13.12 -15.81
C GLN A 304 -8.94 14.20 -14.96
N GLU A 305 -9.43 15.27 -15.58
CA GLU A 305 -10.04 16.40 -14.87
C GLU A 305 -11.33 16.05 -14.13
N CYS A 306 -11.94 14.91 -14.43
CA CYS A 306 -13.18 14.49 -13.77
C CYS A 306 -13.14 13.04 -13.28
N LEU A 307 -11.98 12.39 -13.29
CA LEU A 307 -11.84 11.01 -12.82
C LEU A 307 -11.34 10.97 -11.39
N LEU A 308 -12.08 10.25 -10.55
CA LEU A 308 -11.68 9.87 -9.20
C LEU A 308 -11.54 8.35 -9.18
N LEU A 309 -10.32 7.85 -8.99
CA LEU A 309 -10.05 6.41 -9.05
C LEU A 309 -8.98 6.01 -8.05
N VAL A 310 -9.25 4.93 -7.33
CA VAL A 310 -8.29 4.29 -6.43
C VAL A 310 -8.21 2.81 -6.80
N SER A 311 -7.00 2.31 -7.06
CA SER A 311 -6.78 0.88 -7.28
C SER A 311 -5.92 0.30 -6.17
N SER A 312 -6.22 -0.93 -5.78
CA SER A 312 -5.43 -1.68 -4.81
C SER A 312 -5.31 -3.11 -5.33
N ASN A 313 -4.22 -3.37 -6.04
CA ASN A 313 -3.98 -4.65 -6.68
C ASN A 313 -2.96 -5.47 -5.89
N PHE A 314 -3.04 -6.79 -6.04
CA PHE A 314 -2.13 -7.73 -5.39
C PHE A 314 -1.65 -8.74 -6.41
N SER A 315 -0.36 -9.06 -6.38
CA SER A 315 0.19 -10.10 -7.24
C SER A 315 1.20 -10.97 -6.49
N THR A 316 1.37 -12.21 -6.96
CA THR A 316 2.33 -13.14 -6.39
C THR A 316 3.75 -12.87 -6.86
N GLN A 317 3.90 -12.08 -7.93
CA GLN A 317 5.19 -11.57 -8.39
C GLN A 317 5.09 -10.07 -8.66
N THR A 318 6.17 -9.36 -8.42
CA THR A 318 6.20 -7.90 -8.58
C THR A 318 7.58 -7.46 -9.05
N SER A 319 7.61 -6.57 -10.06
CA SER A 319 8.81 -5.92 -10.54
C SER A 319 8.72 -4.43 -10.25
N TYR A 320 9.29 -4.03 -9.13
CA TYR A 320 9.43 -2.61 -8.78
C TYR A 320 10.63 -2.00 -9.49
N GLU A 321 10.56 -0.71 -9.81
CA GLU A 321 11.69 0.04 -10.35
C GLU A 321 12.87 0.08 -9.39
N ASN A 322 12.57 0.12 -8.07
CA ASN A 322 13.61 0.16 -7.02
C ASN A 322 13.05 -0.36 -5.70
N GLN A 323 13.90 -0.39 -4.66
CA GLN A 323 13.55 -0.87 -3.32
C GLN A 323 12.52 0.03 -2.59
N THR A 324 12.33 1.27 -3.03
CA THR A 324 11.34 2.16 -2.43
C THR A 324 9.89 1.80 -2.81
N LYS A 325 9.70 0.94 -3.80
CA LYS A 325 8.39 0.41 -4.22
C LYS A 325 7.40 1.50 -4.67
N LYS A 326 7.89 2.55 -5.32
CA LYS A 326 7.07 3.69 -5.77
C LYS A 326 6.47 3.54 -7.16
N ALA A 327 6.93 2.57 -7.95
CA ALA A 327 6.39 2.25 -9.26
C ALA A 327 6.61 0.77 -9.57
N ILE A 328 5.71 0.19 -10.34
CA ILE A 328 5.85 -1.19 -10.84
C ILE A 328 5.81 -1.21 -12.36
N THR A 329 6.44 -2.21 -12.96
CA THR A 329 6.64 -2.28 -14.41
C THR A 329 6.14 -3.57 -15.05
N ASN A 330 5.42 -4.41 -14.32
CA ASN A 330 4.91 -5.70 -14.82
C ASN A 330 3.95 -5.49 -15.99
N LYS A 331 4.32 -6.01 -17.15
CA LYS A 331 3.50 -5.90 -18.36
C LYS A 331 2.18 -6.66 -18.24
N PHE A 332 2.21 -7.85 -17.64
CA PHE A 332 0.98 -8.63 -17.45
C PHE A 332 -0.05 -7.88 -16.61
N ILE A 333 0.38 -7.19 -15.55
CA ILE A 333 -0.51 -6.41 -14.69
C ILE A 333 -1.14 -5.28 -15.49
N GLN A 334 -0.35 -4.58 -16.31
CA GLN A 334 -0.86 -3.52 -17.18
C GLN A 334 -1.90 -4.06 -18.16
N ASP A 335 -1.59 -5.14 -18.85
CA ASP A 335 -2.48 -5.71 -19.86
C ASP A 335 -3.77 -6.26 -19.25
N ALA A 336 -3.66 -7.00 -18.14
CA ALA A 336 -4.81 -7.55 -17.43
C ALA A 336 -5.75 -6.46 -16.91
N MET A 337 -5.20 -5.42 -16.30
CA MET A 337 -5.99 -4.31 -15.77
C MET A 337 -6.61 -3.48 -16.88
N SER A 338 -5.87 -3.19 -17.94
CA SER A 338 -6.38 -2.44 -19.09
C SER A 338 -7.53 -3.17 -19.79
N GLU A 339 -7.36 -4.46 -20.04
CA GLU A 339 -8.39 -5.30 -20.65
C GLU A 339 -9.65 -5.39 -19.77
N PHE A 340 -9.46 -5.67 -18.50
CA PHE A 340 -10.56 -5.76 -17.54
C PHE A 340 -11.35 -4.44 -17.47
N LEU A 341 -10.68 -3.31 -17.30
CA LEU A 341 -11.31 -2.00 -17.21
C LEU A 341 -12.06 -1.66 -18.51
N ARG A 342 -11.45 -1.91 -19.66
CA ARG A 342 -12.08 -1.61 -20.94
C ARG A 342 -13.35 -2.42 -21.13
N GLN A 343 -13.33 -3.71 -20.83
CA GLN A 343 -14.50 -4.58 -20.93
C GLN A 343 -15.59 -4.17 -19.94
N GLN A 344 -15.22 -3.91 -18.70
CA GLN A 344 -16.17 -3.52 -17.66
C GLN A 344 -16.80 -2.16 -17.93
N LEU A 345 -16.04 -1.21 -18.47
CA LEU A 345 -16.58 0.10 -18.84
C LEU A 345 -17.62 -0.03 -19.97
N GLN A 346 -17.37 -0.89 -20.95
CA GLN A 346 -18.33 -1.12 -22.02
C GLN A 346 -19.65 -1.69 -21.49
N VAL A 347 -19.56 -2.66 -20.59
CA VAL A 347 -20.74 -3.23 -19.90
C VAL A 347 -21.44 -2.15 -19.08
N PHE A 348 -20.67 -1.38 -18.32
CA PHE A 348 -21.19 -0.29 -17.48
C PHE A 348 -21.98 0.74 -18.31
N PHE A 349 -21.47 1.11 -19.48
CA PHE A 349 -22.16 2.08 -20.36
C PHE A 349 -23.49 1.55 -20.88
N ILE A 350 -23.60 0.25 -21.11
CA ILE A 350 -24.86 -0.39 -21.52
C ILE A 350 -25.85 -0.44 -20.38
N GLU A 351 -25.39 -0.87 -19.20
CA GLU A 351 -26.23 -1.06 -18.01
C GLU A 351 -26.62 0.25 -17.34
N ASN A 352 -25.81 1.30 -17.48
CA ASN A 352 -25.96 2.59 -16.83
C ASN A 352 -25.94 3.72 -17.86
N HIS A 353 -26.92 3.74 -18.72
CA HIS A 353 -26.99 4.67 -19.85
C HIS A 353 -26.92 6.15 -19.43
N ASP A 354 -27.64 6.54 -18.38
CA ASP A 354 -27.63 7.92 -17.90
C ASP A 354 -26.27 8.34 -17.38
N ASP A 355 -25.58 7.45 -16.68
CA ASP A 355 -24.22 7.70 -16.21
C ASP A 355 -23.25 7.82 -17.38
N ALA A 356 -23.36 6.93 -18.39
CA ALA A 356 -22.53 6.99 -19.59
C ALA A 356 -22.70 8.31 -20.31
N GLU A 357 -23.94 8.81 -20.44
CA GLU A 357 -24.23 10.10 -21.08
C GLU A 357 -23.61 11.26 -20.29
N ARG A 358 -23.69 11.23 -18.96
CA ARG A 358 -23.08 12.28 -18.11
C ARG A 358 -21.56 12.25 -18.19
N MET A 359 -20.95 11.07 -18.20
CA MET A 359 -19.50 10.91 -18.36
C MET A 359 -19.03 11.45 -19.70
N ALA A 360 -19.70 11.05 -20.78
CA ALA A 360 -19.38 11.48 -22.14
C ALA A 360 -19.51 12.99 -22.28
N ALA A 361 -20.60 13.57 -21.76
CA ALA A 361 -20.83 15.01 -21.81
C ALA A 361 -19.72 15.78 -21.09
N GLN A 362 -19.33 15.33 -19.90
CA GLN A 362 -18.29 16.02 -19.13
C GLN A 362 -16.91 15.93 -19.79
N VAL A 363 -16.56 14.78 -20.33
CA VAL A 363 -15.27 14.59 -21.01
C VAL A 363 -15.18 15.50 -22.26
N LEU A 364 -16.27 15.62 -23.02
CA LEU A 364 -16.33 16.52 -24.17
C LEU A 364 -16.25 17.99 -23.76
N ILE A 365 -16.90 18.38 -22.66
CA ILE A 365 -16.77 19.73 -22.10
C ILE A 365 -15.31 20.03 -21.78
N ASN A 366 -14.63 19.11 -21.08
CA ASN A 366 -13.23 19.25 -20.70
C ASN A 366 -12.33 19.39 -21.92
N LYS A 367 -12.54 18.54 -22.93
CA LYS A 367 -11.77 18.56 -24.19
C LYS A 367 -11.95 19.87 -24.92
N ARG A 368 -13.19 20.29 -25.13
CA ARG A 368 -13.51 21.48 -25.91
C ARG A 368 -13.05 22.77 -25.20
N SER A 369 -13.12 22.80 -23.87
CA SER A 369 -12.58 23.90 -23.07
C SER A 369 -11.07 23.99 -23.19
N ARG A 370 -10.36 22.86 -23.15
CA ARG A 370 -8.91 22.80 -23.32
C ARG A 370 -8.49 23.28 -24.71
N GLU A 371 -9.17 22.81 -25.74
CA GLU A 371 -8.89 23.22 -27.14
C GLU A 371 -9.12 24.70 -27.35
N THR A 372 -10.19 25.27 -26.80
CA THR A 372 -10.47 26.70 -26.88
C THR A 372 -9.37 27.50 -26.17
N ALA A 373 -8.93 27.09 -24.99
CA ALA A 373 -7.84 27.75 -24.27
C ALA A 373 -6.53 27.72 -25.04
N GLU A 374 -6.20 26.60 -25.68
CA GLU A 374 -5.00 26.47 -26.53
C GLU A 374 -5.06 27.41 -27.76
N ARG A 375 -6.21 27.49 -28.43
CA ARG A 375 -6.40 28.40 -29.57
C ARG A 375 -6.24 29.86 -29.15
N THR A 376 -6.82 30.24 -28.04
CA THR A 376 -6.69 31.60 -27.50
C THR A 376 -5.25 31.95 -27.19
N ARG A 377 -4.50 31.00 -26.59
CA ARG A 377 -3.07 31.21 -26.28
C ARG A 377 -2.22 31.33 -27.54
N ILE A 378 -2.49 30.53 -28.56
CA ILE A 378 -1.79 30.59 -29.85
C ILE A 378 -2.05 31.92 -30.55
N ASN A 379 -3.28 32.39 -30.50
CA ASN A 379 -3.67 33.64 -31.16
C ASN A 379 -3.11 34.90 -30.48
N GLN A 380 -2.66 34.78 -29.22
CA GLN A 380 -2.03 35.88 -28.47
C GLN A 380 -0.51 35.97 -28.68
N LYS A 381 0.12 34.99 -29.34
CA LYS A 381 1.53 35.00 -29.72
C LYS A 381 1.69 35.58 -31.11
#